data_a598c41af1d56088603d17595117492b
#
_entry.id   a598c41af1d56088603d17595117492b
#
_cell.length_a   1.000
_cell.length_b   1.000
_cell.length_c   1.000
_cell.angle_alpha   90.00
_cell.angle_beta   90.00
_cell.angle_gamma   90.00
#
_symmetry.space_group_name_H-M   'P 1'
#
loop_
_entity.id
_entity.type
_entity.pdbx_description
1 polymer ?
#
loop_
_entity_poly.entity_id
_entity_poly.type
_entity_poly.pdbx_seq_one_letter_code
_entity_poly.pdbx_strand_id
1 'polypeptide(L)'
;MTQAAIIDNTGLMIQKQDLTPSLFDSFIKWIDRGEKTTRTYIVNLRQFIAWLRYSAITRPERQDIISYRQYLCTEHEAIQLDGLSWKYRTDKSGNPVKVICKPNTIKQYLQSVCQFFKWTAAEGLYPNIAENIHAPKVKHDTHRKEALTAAEVQTIENSITRKAAESLNEAEQAQKDTEGRMQRATEKGKRLYAMYLLTVTAGLRTIEISRANIKDLEEKGGCTYLYIWGKGHTEADTKKALAPEVAAAIKDYLKSRTDRPTGASPLFVATGNRSKGKRIAATTISTMLKGAMKEAGFNSERLTAHSLRHTAGTNAMQLTGDLYTTQQYMRHSSPATTEIYLHIDTEQKEAEIAQRLYNHYHGIDNATDSREQLQAAMQKMSQQQLEQLAAIAKAICK
;
A
#
# COMPACT_ATOMS: atom_id res chain seq x y z
N MET A 1 28.04 41.28 25.13
CA MET A 1 27.61 40.80 23.78
C MET A 1 26.10 40.71 23.81
N THR A 2 25.44 41.61 23.10
CA THR A 2 23.98 41.75 23.08
C THR A 2 23.38 40.57 22.34
N GLN A 3 22.59 39.74 23.02
CA GLN A 3 21.83 38.67 22.39
C GLN A 3 20.82 39.29 21.39
N ALA A 4 20.97 38.98 20.13
CA ALA A 4 19.99 39.37 19.11
C ALA A 4 18.65 38.67 19.41
N ALA A 5 17.68 39.46 19.85
CA ALA A 5 16.30 39.00 19.98
C ALA A 5 15.69 38.87 18.59
N ILE A 6 15.13 37.74 18.29
CA ILE A 6 14.33 37.53 17.05
C ILE A 6 12.90 37.93 17.41
N ILE A 7 12.38 38.93 16.69
CA ILE A 7 10.98 39.37 16.81
C ILE A 7 10.18 38.51 15.83
N ASP A 8 9.14 37.84 16.30
CA ASP A 8 8.20 37.13 15.42
C ASP A 8 7.24 38.11 14.73
N ASN A 9 6.40 37.63 13.80
CA ASN A 9 5.40 38.44 13.10
C ASN A 9 4.31 39.06 14.02
N THR A 10 4.29 38.72 15.31
CA THR A 10 3.40 39.27 16.33
C THR A 10 4.06 40.28 17.23
N GLY A 11 5.37 40.57 17.06
CA GLY A 11 6.11 41.53 17.85
C GLY A 11 6.56 41.00 19.22
N LEU A 12 6.40 39.72 19.52
CA LEU A 12 6.85 39.11 20.77
C LEU A 12 8.31 38.72 20.70
N MET A 13 9.09 39.07 21.75
CA MET A 13 10.47 38.64 21.92
C MET A 13 10.52 37.17 22.35
N ILE A 14 10.89 36.27 21.44
CA ILE A 14 11.13 34.87 21.77
C ILE A 14 12.59 34.70 22.17
N GLN A 15 12.86 34.37 23.44
CA GLN A 15 14.19 34.03 23.91
C GLN A 15 14.54 32.61 23.46
N LYS A 16 15.67 32.45 22.78
CA LYS A 16 16.23 31.14 22.46
C LYS A 16 16.56 30.37 23.74
N GLN A 17 15.83 29.35 24.06
CA GLN A 17 16.12 28.39 25.12
C GLN A 17 16.84 27.17 24.53
N ASP A 18 17.58 26.44 25.36
CA ASP A 18 18.12 25.15 24.94
C ASP A 18 16.99 24.19 24.60
N LEU A 19 17.15 23.43 23.52
CA LEU A 19 16.19 22.39 23.18
C LEU A 19 16.28 21.24 24.18
N THR A 20 15.36 21.21 25.13
CA THR A 20 15.30 20.20 26.19
C THR A 20 14.49 18.96 25.75
N PRO A 21 14.77 17.79 26.32
CA PRO A 21 13.94 16.60 26.08
C PRO A 21 12.44 16.81 26.36
N SER A 22 12.14 17.59 27.42
CA SER A 22 10.76 17.89 27.82
C SER A 22 9.97 18.66 26.74
N LEU A 23 10.66 19.46 25.93
CA LEU A 23 10.04 20.21 24.84
C LEU A 23 9.56 19.26 23.71
N PHE A 24 10.35 18.23 23.38
CA PHE A 24 9.94 17.20 22.43
C PHE A 24 8.78 16.36 22.96
N ASP A 25 8.79 16.01 24.26
CA ASP A 25 7.70 15.27 24.89
C ASP A 25 6.40 16.09 24.92
N SER A 26 6.49 17.40 25.14
CA SER A 26 5.35 18.33 25.09
C SER A 26 4.79 18.42 23.67
N PHE A 27 5.64 18.50 22.66
CA PHE A 27 5.21 18.45 21.26
C PHE A 27 4.50 17.15 20.91
N ILE A 28 5.01 16.00 21.35
CA ILE A 28 4.39 14.69 21.10
C ILE A 28 3.00 14.59 21.76
N LYS A 29 2.84 15.18 22.96
CA LYS A 29 1.53 15.26 23.63
C LYS A 29 0.58 16.23 22.92
N TRP A 30 1.10 17.33 22.37
CA TRP A 30 0.32 18.31 21.63
C TRP A 30 -0.18 17.78 20.28
N ILE A 31 0.58 16.88 19.63
CA ILE A 31 0.15 16.29 18.37
C ILE A 31 -1.07 15.41 18.61
N ASP A 32 -2.26 15.94 18.28
CA ASP A 32 -3.50 15.17 18.23
C ASP A 32 -3.61 14.44 16.88
N ARG A 33 -2.90 13.33 16.77
CA ARG A 33 -2.88 12.48 15.58
C ARG A 33 -2.97 11.02 15.98
N GLY A 34 -3.48 10.19 15.08
CA GLY A 34 -3.53 8.74 15.32
C GLY A 34 -2.15 8.14 15.62
N GLU A 35 -2.12 7.11 16.47
CA GLU A 35 -0.92 6.46 17.04
C GLU A 35 0.22 6.24 16.03
N LYS A 36 -0.11 5.76 14.82
CA LYS A 36 0.89 5.50 13.78
C LYS A 36 1.59 6.79 13.30
N THR A 37 0.86 7.87 13.17
CA THR A 37 1.40 9.18 12.76
C THR A 37 2.29 9.73 13.86
N THR A 38 1.82 9.72 15.10
CA THR A 38 2.58 10.13 16.28
C THR A 38 3.88 9.34 16.39
N ARG A 39 3.84 8.02 16.22
CA ARG A 39 5.05 7.18 16.19
C ARG A 39 6.03 7.60 15.09
N THR A 40 5.55 8.00 13.92
CA THR A 40 6.43 8.51 12.86
C THR A 40 7.11 9.80 13.26
N TYR A 41 6.40 10.74 13.88
CA TYR A 41 7.00 11.97 14.42
C TYR A 41 8.07 11.67 15.47
N ILE A 42 7.78 10.76 16.41
CA ILE A 42 8.74 10.32 17.42
C ILE A 42 10.03 9.81 16.78
N VAL A 43 9.93 8.91 15.81
CA VAL A 43 11.09 8.32 15.13
C VAL A 43 11.89 9.40 14.38
N ASN A 44 11.21 10.28 13.66
CA ASN A 44 11.86 11.33 12.88
C ASN A 44 12.54 12.37 13.77
N LEU A 45 11.89 12.81 14.85
CA LEU A 45 12.48 13.76 15.80
C LEU A 45 13.62 13.14 16.59
N ARG A 46 13.54 11.86 16.97
CA ARG A 46 14.68 11.15 17.59
C ARG A 46 15.92 11.15 16.71
N GLN A 47 15.76 11.02 15.39
CA GLN A 47 16.86 11.12 14.44
C GLN A 47 17.46 12.55 14.43
N PHE A 48 16.63 13.57 14.43
CA PHE A 48 17.07 14.96 14.51
C PHE A 48 17.79 15.27 15.82
N ILE A 49 17.25 14.84 16.96
CA ILE A 49 17.87 14.99 18.28
C ILE A 49 19.23 14.27 18.33
N ALA A 50 19.32 13.05 17.79
CA ALA A 50 20.58 12.32 17.71
C ALA A 50 21.63 13.10 16.90
N TRP A 51 21.24 13.72 15.79
CA TRP A 51 22.11 14.54 14.98
C TRP A 51 22.55 15.83 15.69
N LEU A 52 21.66 16.53 16.38
CA LEU A 52 22.02 17.71 17.19
C LEU A 52 23.09 17.35 18.24
N ARG A 53 22.94 16.21 18.90
CA ARG A 53 23.90 15.74 19.91
C ARG A 53 25.23 15.30 19.29
N TYR A 54 25.17 14.61 18.15
CA TYR A 54 26.36 14.29 17.35
C TYR A 54 27.15 15.53 16.95
N SER A 55 26.45 16.59 16.57
CA SER A 55 27.03 17.88 16.17
C SER A 55 27.33 18.84 17.36
N ALA A 56 27.08 18.42 18.60
CA ALA A 56 27.22 19.22 19.81
C ALA A 56 26.43 20.56 19.80
N ILE A 57 25.25 20.56 19.17
CA ILE A 57 24.36 21.71 19.01
C ILE A 57 23.28 21.67 20.09
N THR A 58 23.22 22.68 20.97
CA THR A 58 22.18 22.82 22.00
C THR A 58 21.16 23.88 21.66
N ARG A 59 21.53 24.91 20.89
CA ARG A 59 20.72 26.05 20.46
C ARG A 59 20.73 26.16 18.94
N PRO A 60 20.01 25.28 18.22
CA PRO A 60 20.06 25.24 16.76
C PRO A 60 19.59 26.56 16.15
N GLU A 61 20.21 26.90 15.04
CA GLU A 61 19.84 28.01 14.16
C GLU A 61 19.34 27.48 12.80
N ARG A 62 18.88 28.42 11.97
CA ARG A 62 18.45 28.08 10.60
C ARG A 62 19.54 27.35 9.80
N GLN A 63 20.80 27.76 9.99
CA GLN A 63 21.92 27.11 9.29
C GLN A 63 22.09 25.66 9.72
N ASP A 64 21.79 25.33 10.97
CA ASP A 64 21.87 23.93 11.44
C ASP A 64 20.80 23.04 10.79
N ILE A 65 19.60 23.56 10.53
CA ILE A 65 18.59 22.80 9.79
C ILE A 65 19.02 22.55 8.35
N ILE A 66 19.70 23.52 7.72
CA ILE A 66 20.29 23.38 6.38
C ILE A 66 21.40 22.31 6.41
N SER A 67 22.27 22.34 7.42
CA SER A 67 23.34 21.36 7.63
C SER A 67 22.79 19.95 7.90
N TYR A 68 21.72 19.85 8.69
CA TYR A 68 21.00 18.57 8.89
C TYR A 68 20.43 18.02 7.58
N ARG A 69 19.80 18.86 6.76
CA ARG A 69 19.32 18.45 5.43
C ARG A 69 20.48 17.94 4.57
N GLN A 70 21.63 18.62 4.57
CA GLN A 70 22.80 18.21 3.80
C GLN A 70 23.37 16.87 4.31
N TYR A 71 23.45 16.68 5.62
CA TYR A 71 23.83 15.41 6.25
C TYR A 71 22.95 14.27 5.76
N LEU A 72 21.62 14.46 5.72
CA LEU A 72 20.70 13.45 5.20
C LEU A 72 20.85 13.17 3.70
N CYS A 73 21.31 14.14 2.92
CA CYS A 73 21.50 14.03 1.46
C CYS A 73 22.81 13.35 1.06
N THR A 74 23.79 13.31 1.92
CA THR A 74 25.12 12.72 1.67
C THR A 74 25.25 11.36 2.32
N GLU A 75 26.24 10.57 1.89
CA GLU A 75 26.57 9.33 2.57
C GLU A 75 27.13 9.65 3.96
N HIS A 76 26.58 9.01 4.97
CA HIS A 76 26.99 9.20 6.36
C HIS A 76 26.86 7.91 7.18
N GLU A 77 27.54 7.83 8.29
CA GLU A 77 27.34 6.78 9.26
C GLU A 77 26.01 6.99 9.98
N ALA A 78 25.18 5.96 10.01
CA ALA A 78 23.87 6.03 10.62
C ALA A 78 24.00 6.17 12.14
N ILE A 79 23.40 7.22 12.68
CA ILE A 79 23.37 7.49 14.12
C ILE A 79 21.98 7.25 14.69
N GLN A 80 21.91 6.98 15.99
CA GLN A 80 20.65 6.88 16.73
C GLN A 80 20.79 7.47 18.13
N LEU A 81 19.67 7.87 18.70
CA LEU A 81 19.62 8.37 20.07
C LEU A 81 19.86 7.22 21.05
N ASP A 82 20.71 7.45 22.06
CA ASP A 82 21.03 6.52 23.14
C ASP A 82 20.87 7.23 24.48
N GLY A 83 19.72 7.11 25.09
CA GLY A 83 19.35 7.89 26.27
C GLY A 83 19.45 9.41 26.00
N LEU A 84 20.31 10.07 26.75
CA LEU A 84 20.62 11.49 26.57
C LEU A 84 21.77 11.75 25.60
N SER A 85 22.39 10.74 25.03
CA SER A 85 23.52 10.81 24.09
C SER A 85 23.10 10.23 22.73
N TRP A 86 24.10 9.99 21.88
CA TRP A 86 23.95 9.35 20.58
C TRP A 86 24.96 8.21 20.45
N LYS A 87 24.69 7.27 19.51
CA LYS A 87 25.62 6.22 19.10
C LYS A 87 25.47 5.89 17.62
N TYR A 88 26.49 5.27 17.04
CA TYR A 88 26.37 4.71 15.71
C TYR A 88 25.42 3.50 15.70
N ARG A 89 24.67 3.36 14.62
CA ARG A 89 24.01 2.10 14.30
C ARG A 89 25.08 1.16 13.75
N THR A 90 25.16 -0.03 14.31
CA THR A 90 26.13 -1.04 13.90
C THR A 90 25.45 -2.20 13.17
N ASP A 91 26.18 -2.84 12.27
CA ASP A 91 25.82 -4.11 11.66
C ASP A 91 26.01 -5.28 12.65
N LYS A 92 25.82 -6.51 12.17
CA LYS A 92 26.01 -7.72 13.00
C LYS A 92 27.47 -7.94 13.44
N SER A 93 28.42 -7.32 12.76
CA SER A 93 29.85 -7.38 13.04
C SER A 93 30.35 -6.25 13.93
N GLY A 94 29.47 -5.32 14.35
CA GLY A 94 29.79 -4.17 15.20
C GLY A 94 30.30 -2.93 14.45
N ASN A 95 30.36 -2.94 13.12
CA ASN A 95 30.82 -1.80 12.32
C ASN A 95 29.70 -0.78 12.09
N PRO A 96 30.00 0.55 12.08
CA PRO A 96 29.03 1.56 11.74
C PRO A 96 28.41 1.33 10.35
N VAL A 97 27.09 1.42 10.28
CA VAL A 97 26.34 1.26 9.03
C VAL A 97 26.35 2.58 8.27
N LYS A 98 26.92 2.62 7.07
CA LYS A 98 26.82 3.76 6.17
C LYS A 98 25.47 3.77 5.45
N VAL A 99 24.86 4.94 5.37
CA VAL A 99 23.56 5.14 4.73
C VAL A 99 23.55 6.41 3.91
N ILE A 100 22.71 6.42 2.88
CA ILE A 100 22.24 7.61 2.19
C ILE A 100 20.72 7.62 2.24
N CYS A 101 20.12 8.71 2.70
CA CYS A 101 18.68 8.77 2.82
C CYS A 101 18.01 8.97 1.47
N LYS A 102 16.97 8.17 1.21
CA LYS A 102 16.12 8.37 0.02
C LYS A 102 15.38 9.72 0.12
N PRO A 103 15.13 10.43 -1.01
CA PRO A 103 14.46 11.73 -0.99
C PRO A 103 13.15 11.78 -0.21
N ASN A 104 12.33 10.74 -0.29
CA ASN A 104 11.09 10.64 0.50
C ASN A 104 11.35 10.51 2.01
N THR A 105 12.42 9.87 2.42
CA THR A 105 12.82 9.77 3.83
C THR A 105 13.29 11.13 4.33
N ILE A 106 14.11 11.84 3.55
CA ILE A 106 14.54 13.20 3.85
C ILE A 106 13.34 14.13 4.01
N LYS A 107 12.36 14.03 3.09
CA LYS A 107 11.11 14.78 3.16
C LYS A 107 10.36 14.53 4.47
N GLN A 108 10.23 13.27 4.90
CA GLN A 108 9.55 12.92 6.15
C GLN A 108 10.28 13.46 7.39
N TYR A 109 11.60 13.35 7.43
CA TYR A 109 12.40 13.91 8.52
C TYR A 109 12.24 15.42 8.61
N LEU A 110 12.43 16.13 7.51
CA LEU A 110 12.31 17.59 7.48
C LEU A 110 10.89 18.07 7.78
N GLN A 111 9.85 17.39 7.29
CA GLN A 111 8.46 17.73 7.63
C GLN A 111 8.20 17.64 9.15
N SER A 112 8.76 16.65 9.81
CA SER A 112 8.61 16.51 11.26
C SER A 112 9.34 17.62 12.01
N VAL A 113 10.55 17.98 11.56
CA VAL A 113 11.34 19.10 12.15
C VAL A 113 10.64 20.44 11.90
N CYS A 114 10.15 20.70 10.69
CA CYS A 114 9.42 21.94 10.38
C CYS A 114 8.14 22.06 11.21
N GLN A 115 7.39 20.96 11.38
CA GLN A 115 6.18 20.98 12.21
C GLN A 115 6.50 21.22 13.69
N PHE A 116 7.59 20.65 14.18
CA PHE A 116 8.08 20.91 15.55
C PHE A 116 8.40 22.39 15.77
N PHE A 117 9.23 23.00 14.91
CA PHE A 117 9.57 24.41 15.07
C PHE A 117 8.40 25.37 14.79
N LYS A 118 7.46 25.00 13.94
CA LYS A 118 6.21 25.73 13.77
C LYS A 118 5.38 25.75 15.05
N TRP A 119 5.29 24.61 15.73
CA TRP A 119 4.61 24.51 17.02
C TRP A 119 5.34 25.31 18.09
N THR A 120 6.67 25.16 18.23
CA THR A 120 7.43 25.90 19.25
C THR A 120 7.30 27.42 19.10
N ALA A 121 7.23 27.92 17.87
CA ALA A 121 7.00 29.33 17.61
C ALA A 121 5.59 29.78 17.98
N ALA A 122 4.57 28.97 17.69
CA ALA A 122 3.18 29.25 18.06
C ALA A 122 2.98 29.31 19.59
N GLU A 123 3.72 28.46 20.33
CA GLU A 123 3.70 28.43 21.80
C GLU A 123 4.68 29.46 22.43
N GLY A 124 5.40 30.27 21.63
CA GLY A 124 6.37 31.23 22.14
C GLY A 124 7.61 30.62 22.80
N LEU A 125 7.92 29.35 22.54
CA LEU A 125 8.97 28.56 23.18
C LEU A 125 10.32 28.64 22.44
N TYR A 126 10.28 28.66 21.10
CA TYR A 126 11.44 28.72 20.22
C TYR A 126 11.07 29.29 18.87
N PRO A 127 11.92 30.10 18.22
CA PRO A 127 11.60 30.66 16.92
C PRO A 127 11.47 29.58 15.81
N ASN A 128 10.65 29.85 14.77
CA ASN A 128 10.53 28.95 13.63
C ASN A 128 11.76 29.02 12.70
N ILE A 129 12.85 28.41 13.12
CA ILE A 129 14.11 28.36 12.36
C ILE A 129 14.05 27.46 11.12
N ALA A 130 13.01 26.64 10.99
CA ALA A 130 12.82 25.71 9.87
C ALA A 130 11.89 26.25 8.78
N GLU A 131 11.49 27.53 8.87
CA GLU A 131 10.60 28.15 7.90
C GLU A 131 11.22 28.15 6.49
N ASN A 132 10.39 27.81 5.48
CA ASN A 132 10.82 27.74 4.06
C ASN A 132 12.04 26.82 3.80
N ILE A 133 12.31 25.85 4.67
CA ILE A 133 13.29 24.80 4.37
C ILE A 133 12.56 23.63 3.70
N HIS A 134 12.89 23.42 2.43
CA HIS A 134 12.29 22.38 1.61
C HIS A 134 13.19 21.16 1.49
N ALA A 135 12.58 19.99 1.47
CA ALA A 135 13.27 18.77 1.08
C ALA A 135 13.73 18.86 -0.38
N PRO A 136 14.78 18.12 -0.77
CA PRO A 136 15.15 17.98 -2.17
C PRO A 136 13.93 17.61 -3.00
N LYS A 137 13.77 18.26 -4.16
CA LYS A 137 12.70 17.89 -5.10
C LYS A 137 12.89 16.42 -5.45
N VAL A 138 11.94 15.60 -5.08
CA VAL A 138 11.83 14.26 -5.63
C VAL A 138 11.52 14.49 -7.10
N LYS A 139 12.48 14.22 -8.01
CA LYS A 139 12.06 13.98 -9.38
C LYS A 139 11.02 12.90 -9.25
N HIS A 140 9.80 13.15 -9.68
CA HIS A 140 8.84 12.10 -9.93
C HIS A 140 9.43 11.28 -11.08
N ASP A 141 10.50 10.56 -10.70
CA ASP A 141 10.99 9.50 -11.52
C ASP A 141 9.77 8.59 -11.61
N THR A 142 9.26 8.52 -12.80
CA THR A 142 8.16 7.65 -13.20
C THR A 142 8.56 6.19 -13.02
N HIS A 143 9.09 5.84 -11.85
CA HIS A 143 9.15 4.46 -11.40
C HIS A 143 7.71 4.03 -11.15
N ARG A 144 7.01 3.83 -12.28
CA ARG A 144 5.75 3.12 -12.33
C ARG A 144 5.96 1.88 -11.46
N LYS A 145 5.21 1.77 -10.39
CA LYS A 145 5.12 0.49 -9.71
C LYS A 145 4.70 -0.47 -10.80
N GLU A 146 5.50 -1.50 -11.03
CA GLU A 146 5.19 -2.50 -12.04
C GLU A 146 3.82 -3.07 -11.73
N ALA A 147 2.86 -2.84 -12.61
CA ALA A 147 1.59 -3.55 -12.57
C ALA A 147 1.81 -4.86 -13.33
N LEU A 148 1.29 -5.94 -12.77
CA LEU A 148 1.37 -7.25 -13.40
C LEU A 148 0.30 -7.35 -14.50
N THR A 149 0.66 -8.00 -15.59
CA THR A 149 -0.29 -8.40 -16.64
C THR A 149 -1.24 -9.50 -16.13
N ALA A 150 -2.35 -9.72 -16.82
CA ALA A 150 -3.28 -10.81 -16.50
C ALA A 150 -2.58 -12.20 -16.53
N ALA A 151 -1.68 -12.42 -17.48
CA ALA A 151 -0.90 -13.66 -17.59
C ALA A 151 0.06 -13.86 -16.40
N GLU A 152 0.71 -12.79 -15.94
CA GLU A 152 1.58 -12.84 -14.75
C GLU A 152 0.79 -13.09 -13.48
N VAL A 153 -0.38 -12.46 -13.33
CA VAL A 153 -1.32 -12.74 -12.22
C VAL A 153 -1.69 -14.22 -12.20
N GLN A 154 -2.07 -14.79 -13.35
CA GLN A 154 -2.41 -16.21 -13.48
C GLN A 154 -1.21 -17.12 -13.16
N THR A 155 0.00 -16.74 -13.59
CA THR A 155 1.24 -17.48 -13.28
C THR A 155 1.50 -17.54 -11.78
N ILE A 156 1.29 -16.43 -11.05
CA ILE A 156 1.42 -16.39 -9.59
C ILE A 156 0.36 -17.27 -8.93
N GLU A 157 -0.89 -17.19 -9.38
CA GLU A 157 -2.00 -18.00 -8.88
C GLU A 157 -1.72 -19.50 -9.03
N ASN A 158 -1.29 -19.93 -10.23
CA ASN A 158 -0.91 -21.30 -10.52
C ASN A 158 0.28 -21.77 -9.65
N SER A 159 1.25 -20.87 -9.38
CA SER A 159 2.37 -21.18 -8.49
C SER A 159 1.90 -21.39 -7.05
N ILE A 160 0.96 -20.57 -6.54
CA ILE A 160 0.40 -20.72 -5.19
C ILE A 160 -0.32 -22.07 -5.04
N THR A 161 -1.17 -22.44 -6.02
CA THR A 161 -1.92 -23.70 -5.98
C THR A 161 -1.00 -24.91 -6.10
N ARG A 162 -0.02 -24.87 -6.98
CA ARG A 162 1.01 -25.90 -7.11
C ARG A 162 1.80 -26.10 -5.83
N LYS A 163 2.29 -25.03 -5.22
CA LYS A 163 3.03 -25.07 -3.95
C LYS A 163 2.19 -25.60 -2.79
N ALA A 164 0.91 -25.26 -2.75
CA ALA A 164 -0.01 -25.83 -1.76
C ALA A 164 -0.14 -27.34 -1.92
N ALA A 165 -0.25 -27.85 -3.16
CA ALA A 165 -0.30 -29.28 -3.45
C ALA A 165 1.03 -29.98 -3.11
N GLU A 166 2.17 -29.39 -3.47
CA GLU A 166 3.50 -29.91 -3.12
C GLU A 166 3.66 -30.04 -1.59
N SER A 167 3.28 -28.98 -0.83
CA SER A 167 3.37 -28.98 0.64
C SER A 167 2.43 -30.01 1.29
N LEU A 168 1.29 -30.31 0.65
CA LEU A 168 0.38 -31.34 1.10
C LEU A 168 0.98 -32.72 0.87
N ASN A 169 1.54 -33.00 -0.31
CA ASN A 169 2.21 -34.25 -0.62
C ASN A 169 3.41 -34.52 0.30
N GLU A 170 4.24 -33.48 0.58
CA GLU A 170 5.33 -33.57 1.55
C GLU A 170 4.82 -33.91 2.96
N ALA A 171 3.69 -33.33 3.35
CA ALA A 171 3.07 -33.60 4.65
C ALA A 171 2.51 -35.04 4.72
N GLU A 172 1.96 -35.55 3.64
CA GLU A 172 1.41 -36.93 3.55
C GLU A 172 2.53 -37.97 3.66
N GLN A 173 3.70 -37.70 3.08
CA GLN A 173 4.89 -38.60 3.14
C GLN A 173 5.63 -38.53 4.48
N ALA A 174 5.23 -37.66 5.41
CA ALA A 174 5.92 -37.49 6.67
C ALA A 174 5.72 -38.70 7.60
N GLN A 175 6.80 -39.21 8.18
CA GLN A 175 6.77 -40.39 9.07
C GLN A 175 6.12 -40.13 10.45
N LYS A 176 6.02 -38.84 10.87
CA LYS A 176 5.46 -38.45 12.16
C LYS A 176 4.45 -37.32 11.99
N ASP A 177 3.34 -37.38 12.76
CA ASP A 177 2.28 -36.34 12.79
C ASP A 177 1.76 -35.99 11.38
N THR A 178 1.54 -37.02 10.55
CA THR A 178 1.08 -36.85 9.15
C THR A 178 -0.22 -36.06 9.09
N GLU A 179 -1.24 -36.42 9.85
CA GLU A 179 -2.52 -35.74 9.88
C GLU A 179 -2.39 -34.25 10.28
N GLY A 180 -1.66 -33.96 11.36
CA GLY A 180 -1.42 -32.59 11.80
C GLY A 180 -0.58 -31.77 10.81
N ARG A 181 0.33 -32.40 10.06
CA ARG A 181 1.10 -31.74 9.00
C ARG A 181 0.24 -31.43 7.79
N MET A 182 -0.57 -32.40 7.34
CA MET A 182 -1.52 -32.22 6.23
C MET A 182 -2.52 -31.12 6.55
N GLN A 183 -3.08 -31.11 7.75
CA GLN A 183 -4.00 -30.07 8.19
C GLN A 183 -3.35 -28.68 8.18
N ARG A 184 -2.11 -28.56 8.67
CA ARG A 184 -1.36 -27.29 8.65
C ARG A 184 -0.99 -26.86 7.23
N ALA A 185 -0.63 -27.78 6.33
CA ALA A 185 -0.31 -27.49 4.94
C ALA A 185 -1.56 -26.98 4.22
N THR A 186 -2.71 -27.66 4.38
CA THR A 186 -4.01 -27.27 3.83
C THR A 186 -4.41 -25.87 4.30
N GLU A 187 -4.37 -25.59 5.60
CA GLU A 187 -4.72 -24.29 6.17
C GLU A 187 -3.82 -23.17 5.63
N LYS A 188 -2.51 -23.40 5.56
CA LYS A 188 -1.54 -22.42 5.04
C LYS A 188 -1.76 -22.12 3.57
N GLY A 189 -1.96 -23.14 2.72
CA GLY A 189 -2.18 -23.02 1.29
C GLY A 189 -3.47 -22.24 1.01
N LYS A 190 -4.59 -22.66 1.58
CA LYS A 190 -5.90 -22.01 1.42
C LYS A 190 -5.90 -20.58 1.94
N ARG A 191 -5.24 -20.30 3.06
CA ARG A 191 -5.07 -18.96 3.60
C ARG A 191 -4.33 -18.04 2.64
N LEU A 192 -3.18 -18.48 2.12
CA LEU A 192 -2.37 -17.68 1.18
C LEU A 192 -3.15 -17.39 -0.09
N TYR A 193 -3.85 -18.40 -0.63
CA TYR A 193 -4.66 -18.26 -1.83
C TYR A 193 -5.79 -17.23 -1.64
N ALA A 194 -6.56 -17.32 -0.56
CA ALA A 194 -7.62 -16.36 -0.26
C ALA A 194 -7.09 -14.92 -0.07
N MET A 195 -5.95 -14.73 0.62
CA MET A 195 -5.32 -13.42 0.79
C MET A 195 -4.79 -12.86 -0.54
N TYR A 196 -4.25 -13.72 -1.41
CA TYR A 196 -3.80 -13.33 -2.75
C TYR A 196 -4.99 -12.81 -3.58
N LEU A 197 -6.06 -13.58 -3.67
CA LEU A 197 -7.26 -13.18 -4.41
C LEU A 197 -7.86 -11.87 -3.88
N LEU A 198 -7.98 -11.70 -2.56
CA LEU A 198 -8.44 -10.44 -1.97
C LEU A 198 -7.58 -9.24 -2.37
N THR A 199 -6.27 -9.45 -2.53
CA THR A 199 -5.36 -8.37 -2.89
C THR A 199 -5.44 -8.03 -4.38
N VAL A 200 -5.43 -9.04 -5.26
CA VAL A 200 -5.30 -8.84 -6.71
C VAL A 200 -6.63 -8.58 -7.39
N THR A 201 -7.75 -9.09 -6.85
CA THR A 201 -9.09 -8.86 -7.40
C THR A 201 -9.82 -7.73 -6.67
N ALA A 202 -9.97 -7.82 -5.35
CA ALA A 202 -10.69 -6.81 -4.57
C ALA A 202 -9.85 -5.58 -4.22
N GLY A 203 -8.54 -5.59 -4.51
CA GLY A 203 -7.64 -4.47 -4.28
C GLY A 203 -7.45 -4.11 -2.80
N LEU A 204 -7.56 -5.07 -1.88
CA LEU A 204 -7.43 -4.81 -0.45
C LEU A 204 -5.99 -4.49 -0.04
N ARG A 205 -5.84 -3.58 0.92
CA ARG A 205 -4.55 -3.35 1.59
C ARG A 205 -4.28 -4.48 2.58
N THR A 206 -3.01 -4.83 2.78
CA THR A 206 -2.64 -5.88 3.75
C THR A 206 -3.13 -5.60 5.18
N ILE A 207 -3.25 -4.33 5.57
CA ILE A 207 -3.80 -3.94 6.86
C ILE A 207 -5.32 -4.17 6.94
N GLU A 208 -6.04 -3.99 5.83
CA GLU A 208 -7.48 -4.25 5.73
C GLU A 208 -7.75 -5.76 5.86
N ILE A 209 -6.98 -6.58 5.15
CA ILE A 209 -7.02 -8.05 5.26
C ILE A 209 -6.68 -8.50 6.70
N SER A 210 -5.65 -7.91 7.31
CA SER A 210 -5.26 -8.22 8.68
C SER A 210 -6.36 -7.90 9.70
N ARG A 211 -7.08 -6.77 9.53
CA ARG A 211 -8.10 -6.30 10.48
C ARG A 211 -9.44 -7.00 10.35
N ALA A 212 -9.73 -7.61 9.21
CA ALA A 212 -11.00 -8.27 8.96
C ALA A 212 -11.32 -9.36 9.99
N ASN A 213 -12.58 -9.45 10.40
CA ASN A 213 -13.14 -10.48 11.24
C ASN A 213 -14.11 -11.34 10.43
N ILE A 214 -14.50 -12.50 10.95
CA ILE A 214 -15.47 -13.35 10.26
C ILE A 214 -16.84 -12.68 10.15
N LYS A 215 -17.28 -11.96 11.19
CA LYS A 215 -18.53 -11.21 11.18
C LYS A 215 -18.60 -10.09 10.14
N ASP A 216 -17.44 -9.65 9.62
CA ASP A 216 -17.36 -8.61 8.60
C ASP A 216 -17.66 -9.15 7.19
N LEU A 217 -17.84 -10.49 7.07
CA LEU A 217 -18.25 -11.16 5.83
C LEU A 217 -19.78 -11.35 5.87
N GLU A 218 -20.50 -10.74 4.91
CA GLU A 218 -21.95 -10.78 4.81
C GLU A 218 -22.38 -11.33 3.44
N GLU A 219 -23.39 -12.20 3.45
CA GLU A 219 -24.09 -12.66 2.25
C GLU A 219 -25.43 -11.95 2.14
N LYS A 220 -25.64 -11.22 1.05
CA LYS A 220 -26.89 -10.48 0.81
C LYS A 220 -27.20 -10.42 -0.67
N GLY A 221 -28.43 -10.82 -1.03
CA GLY A 221 -28.93 -10.75 -2.41
C GLY A 221 -28.09 -11.59 -3.40
N GLY A 222 -27.59 -12.76 -2.97
CA GLY A 222 -26.74 -13.62 -3.80
C GLY A 222 -25.29 -13.15 -3.96
N CYS A 223 -24.92 -12.03 -3.39
CA CYS A 223 -23.57 -11.49 -3.41
C CYS A 223 -22.93 -11.60 -2.03
N THR A 224 -21.61 -11.84 -2.00
CA THR A 224 -20.81 -11.82 -0.78
C THR A 224 -20.09 -10.48 -0.66
N TYR A 225 -20.15 -9.87 0.49
CA TYR A 225 -19.51 -8.60 0.81
C TYR A 225 -18.56 -8.76 1.99
N LEU A 226 -17.45 -8.03 1.93
CA LEU A 226 -16.56 -7.87 3.07
C LEU A 226 -16.60 -6.41 3.53
N TYR A 227 -16.96 -6.20 4.79
CA TYR A 227 -16.86 -4.90 5.44
C TYR A 227 -15.43 -4.64 5.87
N ILE A 228 -14.92 -3.46 5.59
CA ILE A 228 -13.51 -3.11 5.72
C ILE A 228 -13.37 -1.89 6.62
N TRP A 229 -12.37 -1.95 7.49
CA TRP A 229 -11.97 -0.85 8.35
C TRP A 229 -11.28 0.24 7.52
N GLY A 230 -11.94 1.37 7.32
CA GLY A 230 -11.37 2.55 6.67
C GLY A 230 -10.13 3.07 7.42
N LYS A 231 -9.33 3.91 6.75
CA LYS A 231 -8.18 4.56 7.40
C LYS A 231 -8.68 5.59 8.42
N GLY A 232 -8.41 5.35 9.71
CA GLY A 232 -8.85 6.23 10.80
C GLY A 232 -10.23 5.90 11.38
N HIS A 233 -10.91 4.87 10.85
CA HIS A 233 -12.20 4.42 11.36
C HIS A 233 -12.03 3.38 12.47
N THR A 234 -12.93 3.40 13.43
CA THR A 234 -12.98 2.45 14.57
C THR A 234 -13.84 1.23 14.28
N GLU A 235 -14.57 1.24 13.16
CA GLU A 235 -15.48 0.16 12.73
C GLU A 235 -15.28 -0.18 11.25
N ALA A 236 -15.77 -1.36 10.84
CA ALA A 236 -15.80 -1.80 9.45
C ALA A 236 -17.04 -1.19 8.78
N ASP A 237 -16.88 -0.04 8.17
CA ASP A 237 -17.96 0.79 7.59
C ASP A 237 -17.95 0.79 6.05
N THR A 238 -16.89 0.33 5.44
CA THR A 238 -16.74 0.34 3.99
C THR A 238 -17.03 -1.04 3.41
N LYS A 239 -18.09 -1.15 2.62
CA LYS A 239 -18.53 -2.38 1.97
C LYS A 239 -17.74 -2.65 0.69
N LYS A 240 -17.24 -3.87 0.52
CA LYS A 240 -16.57 -4.34 -0.69
C LYS A 240 -17.23 -5.63 -1.21
N ALA A 241 -17.76 -5.58 -2.43
CA ALA A 241 -18.27 -6.77 -3.09
C ALA A 241 -17.10 -7.70 -3.49
N LEU A 242 -17.30 -9.00 -3.30
CA LEU A 242 -16.35 -10.05 -3.65
C LEU A 242 -16.89 -10.87 -4.83
N ALA A 243 -16.00 -11.27 -5.73
CA ALA A 243 -16.35 -12.27 -6.73
C ALA A 243 -16.69 -13.61 -6.06
N PRO A 244 -17.58 -14.43 -6.64
CA PRO A 244 -17.96 -15.72 -6.05
C PRO A 244 -16.78 -16.63 -5.73
N GLU A 245 -15.76 -16.64 -6.60
CA GLU A 245 -14.54 -17.44 -6.44
C GLU A 245 -13.70 -16.98 -5.24
N VAL A 246 -13.64 -15.68 -4.99
CA VAL A 246 -12.95 -15.11 -3.83
C VAL A 246 -13.69 -15.46 -2.55
N ALA A 247 -15.01 -15.36 -2.55
CA ALA A 247 -15.86 -15.77 -1.42
C ALA A 247 -15.70 -17.27 -1.13
N ALA A 248 -15.70 -18.11 -2.17
CA ALA A 248 -15.47 -19.56 -2.05
C ALA A 248 -14.10 -19.87 -1.45
N ALA A 249 -13.03 -19.22 -1.91
CA ALA A 249 -11.69 -19.40 -1.38
C ALA A 249 -11.60 -19.03 0.11
N ILE A 250 -12.28 -17.95 0.54
CA ILE A 250 -12.36 -17.57 1.96
C ILE A 250 -13.10 -18.64 2.77
N LYS A 251 -14.26 -19.13 2.28
CA LYS A 251 -15.04 -20.18 2.95
C LYS A 251 -14.24 -21.46 3.08
N ASP A 252 -13.51 -21.85 2.06
CA ASP A 252 -12.67 -23.05 2.06
C ASP A 252 -11.48 -22.92 3.02
N TYR A 253 -10.90 -21.72 3.12
CA TYR A 253 -9.93 -21.47 4.19
C TYR A 253 -10.57 -21.59 5.56
N LEU A 254 -11.74 -20.98 5.80
CA LEU A 254 -12.43 -21.05 7.10
C LEU A 254 -12.76 -22.49 7.50
N LYS A 255 -13.20 -23.35 6.56
CA LYS A 255 -13.42 -24.77 6.80
C LYS A 255 -12.14 -25.52 7.19
N SER A 256 -10.99 -25.07 6.74
CA SER A 256 -9.70 -25.69 7.04
C SER A 256 -9.12 -25.28 8.42
N ARG A 257 -9.72 -24.30 9.11
CA ARG A 257 -9.26 -23.85 10.44
C ARG A 257 -9.59 -24.85 11.52
N THR A 258 -8.65 -25.03 12.44
CA THR A 258 -8.78 -25.97 13.57
C THR A 258 -9.18 -25.31 14.88
N ASP A 259 -9.19 -23.98 14.94
CA ASP A 259 -9.40 -23.21 16.18
C ASP A 259 -10.87 -22.88 16.49
N ARG A 260 -11.84 -23.49 15.77
CA ARG A 260 -13.29 -23.29 15.95
C ARG A 260 -13.68 -21.81 16.09
N PRO A 261 -13.46 -21.01 15.05
CA PRO A 261 -13.63 -19.56 15.13
C PRO A 261 -15.11 -19.16 15.32
N THR A 262 -15.33 -18.04 16.01
CA THR A 262 -16.62 -17.35 16.13
C THR A 262 -16.69 -16.15 15.19
N GLY A 263 -17.85 -15.51 15.07
CA GLY A 263 -17.99 -14.30 14.26
C GLY A 263 -17.02 -13.16 14.65
N ALA A 264 -16.70 -13.03 15.93
CA ALA A 264 -15.75 -12.03 16.43
C ALA A 264 -14.27 -12.40 16.19
N SER A 265 -13.99 -13.64 15.79
CA SER A 265 -12.62 -14.09 15.51
C SER A 265 -12.03 -13.39 14.28
N PRO A 266 -10.70 -13.20 14.23
CA PRO A 266 -10.04 -12.70 13.04
C PRO A 266 -10.35 -13.59 11.83
N LEU A 267 -10.60 -12.96 10.66
CA LEU A 267 -10.82 -13.69 9.42
C LEU A 267 -9.60 -14.53 9.06
N PHE A 268 -8.39 -13.96 9.19
CA PHE A 268 -7.13 -14.64 8.94
C PHE A 268 -6.26 -14.71 10.19
N VAL A 269 -5.73 -15.89 10.47
CA VAL A 269 -4.92 -16.17 11.67
C VAL A 269 -3.52 -16.64 11.33
N ALA A 270 -2.60 -16.43 12.26
CA ALA A 270 -1.26 -16.97 12.19
C ALA A 270 -1.25 -18.47 12.53
N THR A 271 -0.40 -19.23 11.85
CA THR A 271 -0.25 -20.69 12.04
C THR A 271 1.05 -21.09 12.73
N GLY A 272 1.91 -20.11 13.07
CA GLY A 272 3.17 -20.37 13.79
C GLY A 272 2.91 -20.70 15.26
N ASN A 273 3.74 -21.58 15.84
CA ASN A 273 3.55 -22.14 17.19
C ASN A 273 3.31 -21.07 18.28
N ARG A 274 4.04 -19.95 18.26
CA ARG A 274 3.93 -18.87 19.26
C ARG A 274 2.69 -17.98 19.08
N SER A 275 2.09 -17.98 17.89
CA SER A 275 1.01 -17.05 17.50
C SER A 275 -0.19 -17.76 16.88
N LYS A 276 -0.27 -19.10 16.99
CA LYS A 276 -1.35 -19.91 16.42
C LYS A 276 -2.72 -19.37 16.88
N GLY A 277 -3.64 -19.18 15.93
CA GLY A 277 -4.99 -18.67 16.19
C GLY A 277 -5.06 -17.16 16.44
N LYS A 278 -3.94 -16.44 16.62
CA LYS A 278 -3.93 -14.99 16.75
C LYS A 278 -4.05 -14.31 15.38
N ARG A 279 -4.56 -13.11 15.36
CA ARG A 279 -4.66 -12.26 14.16
C ARG A 279 -3.32 -12.20 13.42
N ILE A 280 -3.32 -12.47 12.13
CA ILE A 280 -2.10 -12.37 11.32
C ILE A 280 -1.71 -10.89 11.13
N ALA A 281 -0.45 -10.55 11.32
CA ALA A 281 0.03 -9.18 11.13
C ALA A 281 0.09 -8.79 9.64
N ALA A 282 -0.19 -7.53 9.33
CA ALA A 282 -0.12 -7.01 7.96
C ALA A 282 1.27 -7.15 7.32
N THR A 283 2.34 -7.08 8.12
CA THR A 283 3.72 -7.33 7.69
C THR A 283 3.92 -8.79 7.28
N THR A 284 3.35 -9.73 8.02
CA THR A 284 3.40 -11.16 7.69
C THR A 284 2.66 -11.44 6.38
N ILE A 285 1.46 -10.86 6.18
CA ILE A 285 0.72 -10.95 4.91
C ILE A 285 1.58 -10.42 3.75
N SER A 286 2.20 -9.25 3.93
CA SER A 286 3.09 -8.65 2.92
C SER A 286 4.26 -9.56 2.56
N THR A 287 4.90 -10.18 3.56
CA THR A 287 6.01 -11.12 3.35
C THR A 287 5.55 -12.38 2.62
N MET A 288 4.38 -12.93 2.98
CA MET A 288 3.83 -14.12 2.33
C MET A 288 3.49 -13.86 0.86
N LEU A 289 2.82 -12.76 0.56
CA LEU A 289 2.48 -12.38 -0.81
C LEU A 289 3.75 -12.10 -1.65
N LYS A 290 4.76 -11.45 -1.07
CA LYS A 290 6.06 -11.27 -1.74
C LYS A 290 6.76 -12.60 -1.98
N GLY A 291 6.70 -13.53 -1.03
CA GLY A 291 7.22 -14.89 -1.18
C GLY A 291 6.56 -15.62 -2.35
N ALA A 292 5.24 -15.57 -2.44
CA ALA A 292 4.48 -16.19 -3.53
C ALA A 292 4.86 -15.63 -4.92
N MET A 293 5.02 -14.31 -5.04
CA MET A 293 5.52 -13.70 -6.29
C MET A 293 6.93 -14.17 -6.63
N LYS A 294 7.82 -14.22 -5.64
CA LYS A 294 9.20 -14.71 -5.84
C LYS A 294 9.24 -16.17 -6.30
N GLU A 295 8.42 -17.03 -5.71
CA GLU A 295 8.32 -18.46 -6.09
C GLU A 295 7.76 -18.65 -7.49
N ALA A 296 6.92 -17.72 -7.96
CA ALA A 296 6.43 -17.68 -9.33
C ALA A 296 7.45 -17.08 -10.33
N GLY A 297 8.67 -16.74 -9.90
CA GLY A 297 9.71 -16.15 -10.74
C GLY A 297 9.78 -14.61 -10.74
N PHE A 298 8.87 -13.94 -10.05
CA PHE A 298 8.81 -12.47 -9.99
C PHE A 298 9.60 -11.95 -8.78
N ASN A 299 10.92 -11.82 -8.92
CA ASN A 299 11.84 -11.48 -7.82
C ASN A 299 12.35 -10.02 -7.85
N SER A 300 11.64 -9.09 -8.49
CA SER A 300 11.97 -7.66 -8.44
C SER A 300 11.83 -7.11 -7.02
N GLU A 301 12.80 -6.29 -6.58
CA GLU A 301 12.69 -5.56 -5.31
C GLU A 301 11.49 -4.58 -5.29
N ARG A 302 11.06 -4.14 -6.48
CA ARG A 302 9.93 -3.22 -6.67
C ARG A 302 8.58 -3.92 -6.47
N LEU A 303 8.50 -5.24 -6.71
CA LEU A 303 7.28 -6.01 -6.51
C LEU A 303 7.05 -6.30 -5.03
N THR A 304 5.92 -5.85 -4.53
CA THR A 304 5.49 -5.98 -3.15
C THR A 304 4.00 -6.33 -3.10
N ALA A 305 3.47 -6.67 -1.93
CA ALA A 305 2.01 -6.83 -1.77
C ALA A 305 1.22 -5.59 -2.24
N HIS A 306 1.81 -4.40 -2.15
CA HIS A 306 1.19 -3.18 -2.66
C HIS A 306 1.16 -3.13 -4.20
N SER A 307 2.11 -3.79 -4.87
CA SER A 307 2.11 -3.92 -6.34
C SER A 307 0.94 -4.78 -6.83
N LEU A 308 0.56 -5.85 -6.10
CA LEU A 308 -0.66 -6.63 -6.41
C LEU A 308 -1.93 -5.77 -6.33
N ARG A 309 -2.03 -4.91 -5.30
CA ARG A 309 -3.14 -3.95 -5.23
C ARG A 309 -3.05 -2.91 -6.37
N HIS A 310 -1.85 -2.46 -6.72
CA HIS A 310 -1.66 -1.56 -7.86
C HIS A 310 -2.11 -2.23 -9.17
N THR A 311 -1.78 -3.50 -9.36
CA THR A 311 -2.27 -4.33 -10.47
C THR A 311 -3.81 -4.34 -10.52
N ALA A 312 -4.48 -4.56 -9.38
CA ALA A 312 -5.94 -4.49 -9.32
C ALA A 312 -6.48 -3.11 -9.78
N GLY A 313 -5.84 -2.02 -9.39
CA GLY A 313 -6.24 -0.67 -9.81
C GLY A 313 -5.98 -0.40 -11.30
N THR A 314 -4.83 -0.83 -11.80
CA THR A 314 -4.47 -0.72 -13.22
C THR A 314 -5.47 -1.49 -14.10
N ASN A 315 -5.71 -2.76 -13.77
CA ASN A 315 -6.65 -3.59 -14.53
C ASN A 315 -8.10 -3.08 -14.41
N ALA A 316 -8.50 -2.57 -13.23
CA ALA A 316 -9.82 -1.95 -13.07
C ALA A 316 -9.96 -0.71 -13.97
N MET A 317 -8.92 0.12 -14.08
CA MET A 317 -8.91 1.28 -14.98
C MET A 317 -8.99 0.86 -16.46
N GLN A 318 -8.27 -0.19 -16.85
CA GLN A 318 -8.34 -0.73 -18.22
C GLN A 318 -9.72 -1.29 -18.54
N LEU A 319 -10.33 -2.00 -17.59
CA LEU A 319 -11.67 -2.62 -17.78
C LEU A 319 -12.81 -1.59 -17.79
N THR A 320 -12.72 -0.56 -16.96
CA THR A 320 -13.83 0.42 -16.84
C THR A 320 -13.65 1.62 -17.75
N GLY A 321 -12.41 1.99 -18.12
CA GLY A 321 -12.09 3.22 -18.81
C GLY A 321 -12.38 4.51 -18.01
N ASP A 322 -12.88 4.37 -16.78
CA ASP A 322 -13.35 5.47 -15.94
C ASP A 322 -12.56 5.62 -14.65
N LEU A 323 -11.96 6.81 -14.48
CA LEU A 323 -11.15 7.16 -13.31
C LEU A 323 -11.99 7.20 -12.03
N TYR A 324 -13.20 7.73 -12.09
CA TYR A 324 -14.06 7.86 -10.93
C TYR A 324 -14.49 6.48 -10.41
N THR A 325 -14.98 5.62 -11.29
CA THR A 325 -15.34 4.23 -10.94
C THR A 325 -14.13 3.48 -10.37
N THR A 326 -12.94 3.64 -10.98
CA THR A 326 -11.69 3.04 -10.47
C THR A 326 -11.32 3.59 -9.10
N GLN A 327 -11.45 4.90 -8.87
CA GLN A 327 -11.23 5.54 -7.57
C GLN A 327 -12.14 4.96 -6.49
N GLN A 328 -13.43 4.84 -6.78
CA GLN A 328 -14.42 4.26 -5.88
C GLN A 328 -14.10 2.78 -5.62
N TYR A 329 -13.81 2.01 -6.67
CA TYR A 329 -13.45 0.60 -6.55
C TYR A 329 -12.22 0.39 -5.67
N MET A 330 -11.18 1.21 -5.84
CA MET A 330 -9.95 1.16 -5.05
C MET A 330 -10.06 1.88 -3.71
N ARG A 331 -11.13 2.62 -3.46
CA ARG A 331 -11.36 3.41 -2.23
C ARG A 331 -10.20 4.35 -1.95
N HIS A 332 -9.83 5.13 -2.96
CA HIS A 332 -8.83 6.16 -2.83
C HIS A 332 -9.47 7.44 -2.31
N SER A 333 -8.99 7.97 -1.19
CA SER A 333 -9.47 9.22 -0.60
C SER A 333 -9.12 10.47 -1.43
N SER A 334 -8.15 10.34 -2.35
CA SER A 334 -7.73 11.41 -3.25
C SER A 334 -7.66 10.92 -4.69
N PRO A 335 -8.21 11.68 -5.67
CA PRO A 335 -8.08 11.41 -7.09
C PRO A 335 -6.62 11.23 -7.53
N ALA A 336 -5.70 12.07 -7.01
CA ALA A 336 -4.28 12.01 -7.31
C ALA A 336 -3.65 10.61 -7.07
N THR A 337 -4.23 9.80 -6.18
CA THR A 337 -3.80 8.41 -5.96
C THR A 337 -4.23 7.49 -7.09
N THR A 338 -5.29 7.84 -7.82
CA THR A 338 -5.85 7.06 -8.94
C THR A 338 -5.28 7.54 -10.28
N GLU A 339 -4.90 8.81 -10.37
CA GLU A 339 -4.29 9.42 -11.58
C GLU A 339 -3.02 8.68 -12.03
N ILE A 340 -2.33 8.01 -11.11
CA ILE A 340 -1.17 7.15 -11.45
C ILE A 340 -1.51 6.03 -12.44
N TYR A 341 -2.79 5.66 -12.55
CA TYR A 341 -3.26 4.65 -13.50
C TYR A 341 -3.58 5.20 -14.89
N LEU A 342 -3.69 6.52 -15.04
CA LEU A 342 -3.96 7.18 -16.33
C LEU A 342 -2.78 7.13 -17.29
N HIS A 343 -1.55 7.05 -16.76
CA HIS A 343 -0.33 7.18 -17.57
C HIS A 343 0.09 5.87 -18.27
N ILE A 344 -0.73 4.82 -18.22
CA ILE A 344 -0.29 3.47 -18.62
C ILE A 344 -0.31 3.28 -20.14
N ASP A 345 -1.06 4.09 -20.91
CA ASP A 345 -1.19 3.94 -22.37
C ASP A 345 -1.46 5.26 -23.09
N THR A 346 -0.74 6.34 -22.74
CA THR A 346 -1.06 7.68 -23.28
C THR A 346 -0.89 7.72 -24.80
N GLU A 347 0.18 7.16 -25.35
CA GLU A 347 0.45 7.24 -26.81
C GLU A 347 -0.53 6.42 -27.65
N GLN A 348 -0.87 5.19 -27.21
CA GLN A 348 -1.86 4.36 -27.93
C GLN A 348 -3.27 4.95 -27.79
N LYS A 349 -3.63 5.46 -26.62
CA LYS A 349 -4.91 6.13 -26.40
C LYS A 349 -5.02 7.46 -27.12
N GLU A 350 -3.95 8.24 -27.23
CA GLU A 350 -3.94 9.46 -28.02
C GLU A 350 -4.22 9.18 -29.49
N ALA A 351 -3.59 8.16 -30.07
CA ALA A 351 -3.86 7.75 -31.45
C ALA A 351 -5.30 7.27 -31.64
N GLU A 352 -5.82 6.48 -30.68
CA GLU A 352 -7.21 6.01 -30.69
C GLU A 352 -8.20 7.18 -30.56
N ILE A 353 -7.98 8.10 -29.65
CA ILE A 353 -8.81 9.31 -29.48
C ILE A 353 -8.77 10.16 -30.74
N ALA A 354 -7.58 10.39 -31.32
CA ALA A 354 -7.44 11.13 -32.55
C ALA A 354 -8.24 10.50 -33.70
N GLN A 355 -8.19 9.17 -33.83
CA GLN A 355 -8.98 8.43 -34.83
C GLN A 355 -10.48 8.52 -34.54
N ARG A 356 -10.91 8.36 -33.29
CA ARG A 356 -12.32 8.50 -32.90
C ARG A 356 -12.87 9.90 -33.16
N LEU A 357 -12.08 10.96 -32.85
CA LEU A 357 -12.44 12.35 -33.15
C LEU A 357 -12.56 12.57 -34.66
N TYR A 358 -11.61 12.05 -35.43
CA TYR A 358 -11.69 12.13 -36.90
C TYR A 358 -12.96 11.46 -37.40
N ASN A 359 -13.25 10.24 -36.93
CA ASN A 359 -14.45 9.49 -37.32
C ASN A 359 -15.73 10.24 -36.93
N HIS A 360 -15.78 10.80 -35.72
CA HIS A 360 -16.90 11.60 -35.23
C HIS A 360 -17.16 12.82 -36.11
N TYR A 361 -16.11 13.58 -36.44
CA TYR A 361 -16.25 14.78 -37.28
C TYR A 361 -16.64 14.44 -38.72
N HIS A 362 -16.36 13.28 -39.21
CA HIS A 362 -16.66 12.83 -40.57
C HIS A 362 -17.88 11.89 -40.65
N GLY A 363 -18.60 11.71 -39.57
CA GLY A 363 -19.80 10.87 -39.54
C GLY A 363 -19.57 9.36 -39.73
N ILE A 364 -18.33 8.89 -39.45
CA ILE A 364 -17.92 7.50 -39.65
C ILE A 364 -18.24 6.64 -38.42
N ASP A 365 -18.55 7.24 -37.27
CA ASP A 365 -18.71 6.59 -35.97
C ASP A 365 -19.89 5.60 -35.91
N ASN A 366 -20.93 5.79 -36.74
CA ASN A 366 -22.11 4.94 -36.72
C ASN A 366 -21.87 3.51 -37.26
N ALA A 367 -20.81 3.31 -38.04
CA ALA A 367 -20.53 1.99 -38.65
C ALA A 367 -19.67 1.09 -37.75
N THR A 368 -18.76 1.70 -36.95
CA THR A 368 -17.83 0.95 -36.08
C THR A 368 -18.53 0.52 -34.79
N ASP A 369 -19.34 1.40 -34.21
CA ASP A 369 -20.11 1.11 -32.99
C ASP A 369 -21.16 0.03 -33.24
N SER A 370 -21.82 0.07 -34.40
CA SER A 370 -22.79 -0.99 -34.82
C SER A 370 -22.12 -2.35 -35.07
N ARG A 371 -20.88 -2.36 -35.58
CA ARG A 371 -20.13 -3.61 -35.77
C ARG A 371 -19.64 -4.19 -34.43
N GLU A 372 -19.13 -3.38 -33.53
CA GLU A 372 -18.70 -3.82 -32.19
C GLU A 372 -19.88 -4.29 -31.35
N GLN A 373 -21.03 -3.61 -31.41
CA GLN A 373 -22.27 -4.04 -30.76
C GLN A 373 -22.79 -5.35 -31.35
N LEU A 374 -22.73 -5.52 -32.67
CA LEU A 374 -23.11 -6.75 -33.32
C LEU A 374 -22.16 -7.90 -32.95
N GLN A 375 -20.87 -7.66 -32.90
CA GLN A 375 -19.85 -8.62 -32.53
C GLN A 375 -19.97 -9.05 -31.06
N ALA A 376 -20.23 -8.10 -30.14
CA ALA A 376 -20.52 -8.37 -28.75
C ALA A 376 -21.85 -9.11 -28.53
N ALA A 377 -22.87 -8.82 -29.36
CA ALA A 377 -24.13 -9.55 -29.35
C ALA A 377 -23.92 -10.98 -29.85
N MET A 378 -23.16 -11.19 -30.93
CA MET A 378 -22.86 -12.52 -31.47
C MET A 378 -22.10 -13.40 -30.48
N GLN A 379 -21.20 -12.85 -29.66
CA GLN A 379 -20.50 -13.61 -28.63
C GLN A 379 -21.41 -14.13 -27.50
N LYS A 380 -22.60 -13.55 -27.34
CA LYS A 380 -23.59 -13.95 -26.31
C LYS A 380 -24.67 -14.90 -26.89
N MET A 381 -24.67 -15.16 -28.19
CA MET A 381 -25.66 -15.99 -28.86
C MET A 381 -25.31 -17.48 -28.80
N SER A 382 -26.32 -18.31 -28.69
CA SER A 382 -26.16 -19.76 -28.82
C SER A 382 -25.83 -20.17 -30.28
N GLN A 383 -25.25 -21.36 -30.44
CA GLN A 383 -24.91 -21.90 -31.77
C GLN A 383 -26.10 -21.85 -32.74
N GLN A 384 -27.30 -22.19 -32.26
CA GLN A 384 -28.52 -22.19 -33.05
C GLN A 384 -28.97 -20.79 -33.49
N GLN A 385 -28.77 -19.79 -32.64
CA GLN A 385 -29.02 -18.37 -32.95
C GLN A 385 -28.03 -17.83 -33.97
N LEU A 386 -26.75 -18.23 -33.88
CA LEU A 386 -25.72 -17.85 -34.86
C LEU A 386 -25.99 -18.43 -36.24
N GLU A 387 -26.47 -19.65 -36.33
CA GLU A 387 -26.87 -20.29 -37.59
C GLU A 387 -28.06 -19.58 -38.24
N GLN A 388 -29.06 -19.18 -37.45
CA GLN A 388 -30.19 -18.39 -37.92
C GLN A 388 -29.75 -17.02 -38.44
N LEU A 389 -28.88 -16.33 -37.70
CA LEU A 389 -28.31 -15.04 -38.10
C LEU A 389 -27.53 -15.14 -39.42
N ALA A 390 -26.72 -16.20 -39.57
CA ALA A 390 -25.98 -16.47 -40.79
C ALA A 390 -26.88 -16.77 -41.99
N ALA A 391 -28.02 -17.45 -41.78
CA ALA A 391 -29.01 -17.69 -42.82
C ALA A 391 -29.69 -16.40 -43.29
N ILE A 392 -30.05 -15.50 -42.33
CA ILE A 392 -30.64 -14.20 -42.64
C ILE A 392 -29.61 -13.31 -43.39
N ALA A 393 -28.37 -13.27 -42.92
CA ALA A 393 -27.30 -12.49 -43.56
C ALA A 393 -27.04 -12.92 -44.99
N LYS A 394 -27.06 -14.25 -45.29
CA LYS A 394 -26.96 -14.79 -46.65
C LYS A 394 -28.14 -14.42 -47.53
N ALA A 395 -29.34 -14.25 -46.96
CA ALA A 395 -30.53 -13.85 -47.70
C ALA A 395 -30.53 -12.35 -48.07
N ILE A 396 -29.93 -11.52 -47.23
CA ILE A 396 -29.86 -10.07 -47.44
C ILE A 396 -28.70 -9.68 -48.38
N CYS A 397 -27.64 -10.47 -48.45
CA CYS A 397 -26.46 -10.21 -49.28
C CYS A 397 -26.58 -10.84 -50.69
N LYS A 398 -27.74 -11.41 -51.07
CA LYS A 398 -28.09 -11.79 -52.42
C LYS A 398 -28.94 -10.69 -53.07
#